data_c5c68271629153c28f00ac321da9e6ea
#
_entry.id   c5c68271629153c28f00ac321da9e6ea
#
_cell.length_a   1.000
_cell.length_b   1.000
_cell.length_c   1.000
_cell.angle_alpha   90.00
_cell.angle_beta   90.00
_cell.angle_gamma   90.00
#
_symmetry.space_group_name_H-M   'P 1'
#
loop_
_entity.id
_entity.type
_entity.pdbx_description
1 polymer ?
#
loop_
_entity_poly.entity_id
_entity_poly.type
_entity_poly.pdbx_seq_one_letter_code
_entity_poly.pdbx_strand_id
1 'polypeptide(L)'
;YELVLIDCPPSLDALSINAFTAASEVVVITHADKYAGEGLIKLAGTMSQVRQFCARPDLRIAGIIFNAYDPNVKEQAHWYREINAAAEQMEIPVVHPPVPKRITLVECTFSGTRLDLSRDRRAADLVPIFDRHLQTLHPAS
;
A
#
# COMPACT_ATOMS: atom_id res chain seq x y z
N TYR A 1 -4.11 -16.43 14.86
CA TYR A 1 -4.59 -15.61 13.72
C TYR A 1 -3.80 -16.01 12.47
N GLU A 2 -4.48 -16.16 11.35
CA GLU A 2 -3.84 -16.47 10.06
C GLU A 2 -3.17 -15.23 9.46
N LEU A 3 -3.74 -14.04 9.72
CA LEU A 3 -3.22 -12.76 9.25
C LEU A 3 -3.33 -11.72 10.38
N VAL A 4 -2.28 -10.94 10.57
CA VAL A 4 -2.25 -9.77 11.47
C VAL A 4 -1.80 -8.56 10.66
N LEU A 5 -2.62 -7.51 10.64
CA LEU A 5 -2.30 -6.23 10.00
C LEU A 5 -1.91 -5.21 11.08
N ILE A 6 -0.76 -4.56 10.88
CA ILE A 6 -0.27 -3.50 11.74
C ILE A 6 -0.40 -2.18 10.96
N ASP A 7 -1.36 -1.34 11.37
CA ASP A 7 -1.51 0.00 10.80
C ASP A 7 -0.47 0.94 11.40
N CYS A 8 0.30 1.59 10.54
CA CYS A 8 1.42 2.44 10.94
C CYS A 8 1.20 3.89 10.52
N PRO A 9 1.65 4.88 11.31
CA PRO A 9 1.67 6.26 10.89
C PRO A 9 2.59 6.45 9.68
N PRO A 10 2.41 7.52 8.87
CA PRO A 10 3.22 7.79 7.67
C PRO A 10 4.62 8.34 7.99
N SER A 11 5.13 8.06 9.17
CA SER A 11 6.46 8.47 9.64
C SER A 11 7.39 7.26 9.75
N LEU A 12 8.68 7.47 9.54
CA LEU A 12 9.72 6.45 9.74
C LEU A 12 10.39 6.64 11.09
N ASP A 13 9.58 6.67 12.15
CA ASP A 13 10.01 6.84 13.53
C ASP A 13 10.09 5.49 14.29
N ALA A 14 10.29 5.56 15.60
CA ALA A 14 10.43 4.39 16.46
C ALA A 14 9.22 3.45 16.40
N LEU A 15 7.99 3.96 16.23
CA LEU A 15 6.80 3.13 16.13
C LEU A 15 6.81 2.31 14.83
N SER A 16 7.14 2.93 13.71
CA SER A 16 7.25 2.25 12.43
C SER A 16 8.40 1.23 12.42
N ILE A 17 9.54 1.56 13.04
CA ILE A 17 10.66 0.62 13.20
C ILE A 17 10.24 -0.60 14.04
N ASN A 18 9.50 -0.41 15.13
CA ASN A 18 8.97 -1.51 15.94
C ASN A 18 8.00 -2.39 15.12
N ALA A 19 7.12 -1.76 14.34
CA ALA A 19 6.20 -2.49 13.47
C ALA A 19 6.97 -3.31 12.41
N PHE A 20 7.98 -2.74 11.76
CA PHE A 20 8.83 -3.46 10.79
C PHE A 20 9.60 -4.62 11.43
N THR A 21 10.02 -4.45 12.69
CA THR A 21 10.69 -5.53 13.43
C THR A 21 9.74 -6.68 13.74
N ALA A 22 8.47 -6.39 14.00
CA ALA A 22 7.44 -7.39 14.30
C ALA A 22 6.84 -8.05 13.04
N ALA A 23 6.79 -7.32 11.91
CA ALA A 23 6.16 -7.78 10.69
C ALA A 23 7.04 -8.77 9.90
N SER A 24 6.43 -9.64 9.10
CA SER A 24 7.12 -10.44 8.09
C SER A 24 7.26 -9.66 6.79
N GLU A 25 6.28 -8.84 6.48
CA GLU A 25 6.18 -8.13 5.20
C GLU A 25 5.64 -6.72 5.42
N VAL A 26 5.98 -5.82 4.51
CA VAL A 26 5.50 -4.44 4.48
C VAL A 26 4.71 -4.22 3.20
N VAL A 27 3.49 -3.71 3.32
CA VAL A 27 2.70 -3.20 2.19
C VAL A 27 2.78 -1.68 2.19
N VAL A 28 3.21 -1.11 1.06
CA VAL A 28 3.35 0.34 0.91
C VAL A 28 2.07 0.89 0.28
N ILE A 29 1.37 1.76 1.01
CA ILE A 29 0.22 2.50 0.46
C ILE A 29 0.69 3.90 0.12
N THR A 30 0.53 4.31 -1.13
CA THR A 30 1.04 5.61 -1.61
C THR A 30 0.10 6.28 -2.60
N HIS A 31 0.33 7.56 -2.86
CA HIS A 31 -0.30 8.30 -3.96
C HIS A 31 0.63 8.32 -5.17
N ALA A 32 0.07 8.60 -6.35
CA ALA A 32 0.86 8.83 -7.55
C ALA A 32 1.27 10.32 -7.61
N ASP A 33 2.30 10.69 -6.84
CA ASP A 33 2.82 12.05 -6.78
C ASP A 33 4.36 12.08 -6.67
N LYS A 34 4.92 13.27 -6.76
CA LYS A 34 6.36 13.50 -6.73
C LYS A 34 7.04 12.99 -5.46
N TYR A 35 6.37 13.10 -4.32
CA TYR A 35 6.96 12.78 -3.01
C TYR A 35 6.95 11.27 -2.72
N ALA A 36 6.10 10.53 -3.42
CA ALA A 36 6.00 9.08 -3.26
C ALA A 36 7.30 8.35 -3.62
N GLY A 37 7.99 8.77 -4.69
CA GLY A 37 9.26 8.20 -5.09
C GLY A 37 10.36 8.42 -4.03
N GLU A 38 10.46 9.64 -3.49
CA GLU A 38 11.40 9.95 -2.40
C GLU A 38 11.07 9.15 -1.12
N GLY A 39 9.77 9.01 -0.81
CA GLY A 39 9.29 8.21 0.32
C GLY A 39 9.67 6.75 0.20
N LEU A 40 9.55 6.16 -0.99
CA LEU A 40 9.92 4.77 -1.25
C LEU A 40 11.42 4.52 -1.05
N ILE A 41 12.28 5.43 -1.52
CA ILE A 41 13.73 5.35 -1.32
C ILE A 41 14.09 5.41 0.18
N LYS A 42 13.48 6.34 0.92
CA LYS A 42 13.69 6.46 2.38
C LYS A 42 13.23 5.20 3.12
N LEU A 43 12.06 4.67 2.75
CA LEU A 43 11.54 3.44 3.32
C LEU A 43 12.48 2.26 3.07
N ALA A 44 12.95 2.07 1.83
CA ALA A 44 13.88 1.01 1.48
C ALA A 44 15.18 1.11 2.30
N GLY A 45 15.70 2.32 2.52
CA GLY A 45 16.86 2.58 3.38
C GLY A 45 16.58 2.21 4.84
N THR A 46 15.43 2.60 5.39
CA THR A 46 15.04 2.24 6.77
C THR A 46 14.87 0.73 6.92
N MET A 47 14.23 0.07 5.97
CA MET A 47 14.08 -1.39 6.00
C MET A 47 15.42 -2.11 5.91
N SER A 48 16.38 -1.59 5.15
CA SER A 48 17.75 -2.13 5.12
C SER A 48 18.40 -2.07 6.50
N GLN A 49 18.23 -0.96 7.23
CA GLN A 49 18.72 -0.83 8.61
C GLN A 49 18.03 -1.82 9.55
N VAL A 50 16.72 -1.98 9.45
CA VAL A 50 15.96 -2.97 10.27
C VAL A 50 16.45 -4.38 10.01
N ARG A 51 16.67 -4.76 8.74
CA ARG A 51 17.25 -6.08 8.39
C ARG A 51 18.60 -6.31 9.07
N GLN A 52 19.46 -5.31 9.02
CA GLN A 52 20.83 -5.40 9.50
C GLN A 52 20.91 -5.37 11.06
N PHE A 53 20.19 -4.45 11.70
CA PHE A 53 20.36 -4.15 13.12
C PHE A 53 19.30 -4.77 14.02
N CYS A 54 18.14 -5.15 13.48
CA CYS A 54 17.04 -5.75 14.25
C CYS A 54 16.88 -7.26 13.98
N ALA A 55 17.88 -7.92 13.38
CA ALA A 55 17.89 -9.35 13.08
C ALA A 55 16.66 -9.83 12.28
N ARG A 56 16.20 -9.03 11.30
CA ARG A 56 15.08 -9.35 10.42
C ARG A 56 15.53 -9.41 8.95
N PRO A 57 16.42 -10.37 8.58
CA PRO A 57 16.95 -10.47 7.22
C PRO A 57 15.87 -10.79 6.17
N ASP A 58 14.79 -11.40 6.59
CA ASP A 58 13.64 -11.82 5.79
C ASP A 58 12.60 -10.72 5.51
N LEU A 59 12.70 -9.57 6.20
CA LEU A 59 11.76 -8.46 6.01
C LEU A 59 11.81 -7.94 4.56
N ARG A 60 10.66 -7.93 3.89
CA ARG A 60 10.55 -7.48 2.50
C ARG A 60 9.33 -6.58 2.28
N ILE A 61 9.35 -5.84 1.18
CA ILE A 61 8.16 -5.14 0.68
C ILE A 61 7.35 -6.15 -0.15
N ALA A 62 6.16 -6.49 0.32
CA ALA A 62 5.25 -7.41 -0.37
C ALA A 62 4.62 -6.77 -1.61
N GLY A 63 4.42 -5.45 -1.57
CA GLY A 63 3.90 -4.73 -2.72
C GLY A 63 3.61 -3.27 -2.44
N ILE A 64 3.44 -2.51 -3.52
CA ILE A 64 3.02 -1.11 -3.51
C ILE A 64 1.60 -1.03 -4.03
N ILE A 65 0.70 -0.40 -3.27
CA ILE A 65 -0.67 -0.10 -3.68
C ILE A 65 -0.79 1.41 -3.88
N PHE A 66 -1.16 1.83 -5.07
CA PHE A 66 -1.54 3.21 -5.32
C PHE A 66 -2.97 3.47 -4.85
N ASN A 67 -3.12 4.45 -3.96
CA ASN A 67 -4.41 4.86 -3.42
C ASN A 67 -4.87 6.20 -4.02
N ALA A 68 -6.20 6.37 -4.13
CA ALA A 68 -6.85 7.57 -4.65
C ALA A 68 -6.35 8.00 -6.05
N TYR A 69 -6.06 7.02 -6.91
CA TYR A 69 -5.56 7.26 -8.26
C TYR A 69 -6.67 7.69 -9.21
N ASP A 70 -6.39 8.74 -9.99
CA ASP A 70 -7.24 9.21 -11.08
C ASP A 70 -6.42 9.27 -12.38
N PRO A 71 -6.64 8.37 -13.36
CA PRO A 71 -5.88 8.34 -14.60
C PRO A 71 -6.10 9.58 -15.51
N ASN A 72 -7.16 10.36 -15.26
CA ASN A 72 -7.45 11.59 -16.02
C ASN A 72 -6.57 12.77 -15.54
N VAL A 73 -5.94 12.66 -14.37
CA VAL A 73 -5.00 13.66 -13.86
C VAL A 73 -3.61 13.37 -14.44
N LYS A 74 -3.19 14.20 -15.40
CA LYS A 74 -1.94 13.99 -16.15
C LYS A 74 -0.71 13.82 -15.26
N GLU A 75 -0.64 14.58 -14.18
CA GLU A 75 0.47 14.51 -13.24
C GLU A 75 0.47 13.17 -12.48
N GLN A 76 -0.68 12.68 -12.03
CA GLN A 76 -0.79 11.37 -11.42
C GLN A 76 -0.43 10.25 -12.41
N ALA A 77 -0.87 10.34 -13.66
CA ALA A 77 -0.53 9.36 -14.70
C ALA A 77 0.98 9.36 -15.01
N HIS A 78 1.64 10.52 -14.93
CA HIS A 78 3.10 10.62 -15.07
C HIS A 78 3.79 9.93 -13.89
N TRP A 79 3.51 10.32 -12.65
CA TRP A 79 4.16 9.76 -11.47
C TRP A 79 3.85 8.28 -11.25
N TYR A 80 2.64 7.84 -11.62
CA TYR A 80 2.30 6.43 -11.61
C TYR A 80 3.27 5.60 -12.45
N ARG A 81 3.60 6.07 -13.68
CA ARG A 81 4.56 5.38 -14.55
C ARG A 81 5.99 5.43 -14.01
N GLU A 82 6.42 6.59 -13.54
CA GLU A 82 7.77 6.76 -12.97
C GLU A 82 7.99 5.86 -11.75
N ILE A 83 7.02 5.82 -10.83
CA ILE A 83 7.13 4.98 -9.62
C ILE A 83 7.05 3.49 -9.98
N ASN A 84 6.21 3.09 -10.95
CA ASN A 84 6.19 1.71 -11.43
C ASN A 84 7.55 1.30 -12.01
N ALA A 85 8.16 2.13 -12.85
CA ALA A 85 9.47 1.86 -13.43
C ALA A 85 10.58 1.77 -12.34
N ALA A 86 10.54 2.64 -11.34
CA ALA A 86 11.46 2.59 -10.21
C ALA A 86 11.24 1.32 -9.34
N ALA A 87 9.99 0.94 -9.10
CA ALA A 87 9.64 -0.26 -8.35
C ALA A 87 10.13 -1.53 -9.07
N GLU A 88 9.98 -1.59 -10.39
CA GLU A 88 10.49 -2.69 -11.22
C GLU A 88 12.01 -2.82 -11.10
N GLN A 89 12.76 -1.70 -11.17
CA GLN A 89 14.22 -1.71 -10.98
C GLN A 89 14.64 -2.16 -9.57
N MET A 90 13.79 -1.94 -8.57
CA MET A 90 14.02 -2.37 -7.19
C MET A 90 13.46 -3.77 -6.90
N GLU A 91 12.91 -4.46 -7.89
CA GLU A 91 12.23 -5.76 -7.76
C GLU A 91 11.08 -5.73 -6.73
N ILE A 92 10.40 -4.58 -6.59
CA ILE A 92 9.26 -4.42 -5.70
C ILE A 92 7.97 -4.55 -6.51
N PRO A 93 7.08 -5.50 -6.17
CA PRO A 93 5.82 -5.66 -6.88
C PRO A 93 4.90 -4.44 -6.74
N VAL A 94 4.27 -4.02 -7.83
CA VAL A 94 3.15 -3.07 -7.77
C VAL A 94 1.85 -3.85 -7.90
N VAL A 95 0.96 -3.66 -6.92
CA VAL A 95 -0.32 -4.39 -6.86
C VAL A 95 -1.37 -3.67 -7.70
N HIS A 96 -1.97 -4.39 -8.61
CA HIS A 96 -2.98 -3.87 -9.55
C HIS A 96 -4.38 -4.46 -9.30
N PRO A 97 -5.42 -3.69 -9.66
CA PRO A 97 -5.42 -2.30 -10.13
C PRO A 97 -5.20 -1.30 -8.99
N PRO A 98 -4.81 -0.04 -9.27
CA PRO A 98 -4.76 0.99 -8.23
C PRO A 98 -6.15 1.25 -7.65
N VAL A 99 -6.21 1.64 -6.38
CA VAL A 99 -7.47 2.04 -5.74
C VAL A 99 -7.89 3.41 -6.30
N PRO A 100 -9.05 3.51 -6.96
CA PRO A 100 -9.46 4.76 -7.56
C PRO A 100 -9.89 5.79 -6.51
N LYS A 101 -9.75 7.07 -6.83
CA LYS A 101 -10.33 8.13 -6.01
C LYS A 101 -11.85 8.06 -6.06
N ARG A 102 -12.50 7.76 -4.92
CA ARG A 102 -13.97 7.64 -4.82
C ARG A 102 -14.49 8.28 -3.54
N ILE A 103 -15.52 9.10 -3.68
CA ILE A 103 -16.21 9.73 -2.54
C ILE A 103 -16.84 8.66 -1.66
N THR A 104 -17.34 7.58 -2.24
CA THR A 104 -17.96 6.46 -1.52
C THR A 104 -17.05 5.85 -0.44
N LEU A 105 -15.72 5.79 -0.66
CA LEU A 105 -14.78 5.32 0.37
C LEU A 105 -14.79 6.26 1.57
N VAL A 106 -14.80 7.57 1.32
CA VAL A 106 -14.85 8.59 2.37
C VAL A 106 -16.18 8.49 3.14
N GLU A 107 -17.31 8.36 2.43
CA GLU A 107 -18.63 8.21 3.03
C GLU A 107 -18.74 6.95 3.90
N CYS A 108 -18.24 5.81 3.44
CA CYS A 108 -18.18 4.57 4.22
C CYS A 108 -17.35 4.74 5.50
N THR A 109 -16.21 5.42 5.40
CA THR A 109 -15.34 5.69 6.56
C THR A 109 -16.04 6.57 7.59
N PHE A 110 -16.67 7.65 7.16
CA PHE A 110 -17.41 8.56 8.08
C PHE A 110 -18.63 7.91 8.72
N SER A 111 -19.35 7.07 7.98
CA SER A 111 -20.55 6.37 8.51
C SER A 111 -20.21 5.13 9.34
N GLY A 112 -18.96 4.70 9.38
CA GLY A 112 -18.54 3.43 9.98
C GLY A 112 -19.14 2.21 9.26
N THR A 113 -19.60 2.37 8.02
CA THR A 113 -20.21 1.30 7.24
C THR A 113 -19.13 0.52 6.50
N ARG A 114 -19.16 -0.80 6.60
CA ARG A 114 -18.27 -1.67 5.81
C ARG A 114 -18.58 -1.51 4.32
N LEU A 115 -17.55 -1.49 3.50
CA LEU A 115 -17.66 -1.30 2.05
C LEU A 115 -18.53 -2.38 1.38
N ASP A 116 -18.36 -3.63 1.77
CA ASP A 116 -19.09 -4.79 1.27
C ASP A 116 -20.57 -4.84 1.72
N LEU A 117 -20.92 -4.10 2.78
CA LEU A 117 -22.29 -3.96 3.29
C LEU A 117 -22.95 -2.66 2.86
N SER A 118 -22.26 -1.81 2.12
CA SER A 118 -22.81 -0.57 1.61
C SER A 118 -23.94 -0.82 0.60
N ARG A 119 -25.02 -0.04 0.70
CA ARG A 119 -26.11 -0.07 -0.27
C ARG A 119 -25.79 0.73 -1.56
N ASP A 120 -24.69 1.46 -1.57
CA ASP A 120 -24.23 2.20 -2.75
C ASP A 120 -23.60 1.22 -3.75
N ARG A 121 -24.17 1.12 -4.95
CA ARG A 121 -23.61 0.30 -6.05
C ARG A 121 -22.16 0.65 -6.37
N ARG A 122 -21.77 1.91 -6.20
CA ARG A 122 -20.38 2.36 -6.41
C ARG A 122 -19.40 1.77 -5.38
N ALA A 123 -19.88 1.36 -4.22
CA ALA A 123 -19.09 0.63 -3.23
C ALA A 123 -18.84 -0.81 -3.68
N ALA A 124 -19.85 -1.46 -4.28
CA ALA A 124 -19.75 -2.82 -4.78
C ALA A 124 -18.66 -2.97 -5.85
N ASP A 125 -18.43 -1.95 -6.67
CA ASP A 125 -17.37 -1.94 -7.69
C ASP A 125 -15.95 -1.90 -7.10
N LEU A 126 -15.81 -1.48 -5.85
CA LEU A 126 -14.52 -1.38 -5.17
C LEU A 126 -14.12 -2.67 -4.44
N VAL A 127 -15.10 -3.45 -3.97
CA VAL A 127 -14.83 -4.69 -3.23
C VAL A 127 -13.91 -5.65 -4.01
N PRO A 128 -14.13 -5.93 -5.31
CA PRO A 128 -13.26 -6.81 -6.07
C PRO A 128 -11.81 -6.31 -6.20
N ILE A 129 -11.57 -4.99 -6.07
CA ILE A 129 -10.22 -4.42 -6.09
C ILE A 129 -9.48 -4.85 -4.82
N PHE A 130 -10.11 -4.67 -3.66
CA PHE A 130 -9.52 -5.06 -2.38
C PHE A 130 -9.35 -6.57 -2.25
N ASP A 131 -10.31 -7.36 -2.73
CA ASP A 131 -10.20 -8.82 -2.77
C ASP A 131 -9.00 -9.27 -3.60
N ARG A 132 -8.79 -8.65 -4.76
CA ARG A 132 -7.63 -8.93 -5.62
C ARG A 132 -6.32 -8.53 -4.94
N HIS A 133 -6.29 -7.39 -4.25
CA HIS A 133 -5.12 -6.98 -3.50
C HIS A 133 -4.78 -7.99 -2.40
N LEU A 134 -5.79 -8.44 -1.66
CA LEU A 134 -5.61 -9.45 -0.62
C LEU A 134 -5.07 -10.76 -1.21
N GLN A 135 -5.65 -11.25 -2.29
CA GLN A 135 -5.21 -12.47 -2.98
C GLN A 135 -3.76 -12.35 -3.51
N THR A 136 -3.36 -11.16 -3.97
CA THR A 136 -2.00 -10.93 -4.48
C THR A 136 -0.98 -10.89 -3.35
N LEU A 137 -1.32 -10.25 -2.23
CA LEU A 137 -0.41 -10.06 -1.09
C LEU A 137 -0.40 -11.26 -0.14
N HIS A 138 -1.50 -11.99 -0.06
CA HIS A 138 -1.66 -13.17 0.78
C HIS A 138 -2.41 -14.26 0.00
N PRO A 139 -1.72 -14.93 -0.94
CA PRO A 139 -2.33 -16.02 -1.68
C PRO A 139 -2.72 -17.14 -0.72
N ALA A 140 -3.96 -17.61 -0.84
CA ALA A 140 -4.42 -18.76 -0.07
C ALA A 140 -3.52 -19.96 -0.38
N SER A 141 -3.00 -20.55 0.67
CA SER A 141 -2.12 -21.74 0.62
C SER A 141 -2.88 -22.96 0.14
#